data_53f3e44219d12c7824613f51a690ecfa
#
_entry.id   53f3e44219d12c7824613f51a690ecfa
#
_cell.length_a   1.000
_cell.length_b   1.000
_cell.length_c   1.000
_cell.angle_alpha   90.00
_cell.angle_beta   90.00
_cell.angle_gamma   90.00
#
_symmetry.space_group_name_H-M   'P 1'
#
loop_
_entity.id
_entity.type
_entity.pdbx_description
1 polymer ?
#
loop_
_entity_poly.entity_id
_entity_poly.type
_entity_poly.pdbx_seq_one_letter_code
_entity_poly.pdbx_strand_id
1 'polypeptide(L)'
;MSENVQTQQLKRKLGARHLNMIAIGGSIGTGLFLASGATIANAGPGGALLAYALIGVMIYFLMTSLGELATHNPTSGAFFTYGTKYVSNGFGFALGWNYWYNWAITVAFELVAVQFIMKFWFPDIPGFYWSALFLAVVFGINALTVKGFGESEFFFSFIKVLAIIIFIIIGFVMITKIMLTLEA
;
A
#
# COMPACT_ATOMS: atom_id res chain seq x y z
N MET A 1 -43.67 -2.92 9.18
CA MET A 1 -42.83 -3.78 8.35
C MET A 1 -41.40 -3.58 8.85
N SER A 2 -40.94 -4.44 9.76
CA SER A 2 -39.59 -4.42 10.28
C SER A 2 -38.71 -5.16 9.26
N GLU A 3 -38.00 -4.44 8.40
CA GLU A 3 -36.97 -5.02 7.56
C GLU A 3 -35.87 -5.59 8.45
N ASN A 4 -35.76 -6.91 8.41
CA ASN A 4 -34.61 -7.64 8.90
C ASN A 4 -33.39 -7.22 8.08
N VAL A 5 -32.69 -6.18 8.52
CA VAL A 5 -31.33 -5.92 8.12
C VAL A 5 -30.49 -7.07 8.69
N GLN A 6 -30.32 -8.11 7.91
CA GLN A 6 -29.33 -9.13 8.19
C GLN A 6 -27.97 -8.42 8.26
N THR A 7 -27.51 -8.16 9.48
CA THR A 7 -26.12 -7.79 9.74
C THR A 7 -25.26 -8.91 9.16
N GLN A 8 -24.70 -8.70 7.97
CA GLN A 8 -23.67 -9.58 7.41
C GLN A 8 -22.48 -9.54 8.37
N GLN A 9 -22.47 -10.49 9.29
CA GLN A 9 -21.37 -10.63 10.22
C GLN A 9 -20.09 -10.93 9.43
N LEU A 10 -19.12 -10.05 9.56
CA LEU A 10 -17.80 -10.23 8.96
C LEU A 10 -17.18 -11.53 9.47
N LYS A 11 -16.87 -12.45 8.56
CA LYS A 11 -16.23 -13.73 8.91
C LYS A 11 -14.76 -13.47 9.24
N ARG A 12 -14.34 -13.74 10.48
CA ARG A 12 -12.95 -13.66 10.93
C ARG A 12 -12.14 -14.84 10.38
N LYS A 13 -11.61 -14.70 9.15
CA LYS A 13 -10.78 -15.74 8.50
C LYS A 13 -9.28 -15.44 8.52
N LEU A 14 -8.88 -14.19 8.80
CA LEU A 14 -7.49 -13.75 8.83
C LEU A 14 -7.03 -13.63 10.29
N GLY A 15 -5.83 -14.14 10.60
CA GLY A 15 -5.20 -13.97 11.91
C GLY A 15 -4.48 -12.62 12.02
N ALA A 16 -4.13 -12.23 13.25
CA ALA A 16 -3.44 -10.95 13.53
C ALA A 16 -2.14 -10.78 12.74
N ARG A 17 -1.37 -11.85 12.52
CA ARG A 17 -0.14 -11.81 11.71
C ARG A 17 -0.40 -11.37 10.27
N HIS A 18 -1.48 -11.88 9.65
CA HIS A 18 -1.86 -11.49 8.29
C HIS A 18 -2.28 -10.03 8.24
N LEU A 19 -3.12 -9.59 9.19
CA LEU A 19 -3.59 -8.20 9.25
C LEU A 19 -2.43 -7.21 9.44
N ASN A 20 -1.49 -7.50 10.33
CA ASN A 20 -0.33 -6.63 10.56
C ASN A 20 0.57 -6.58 9.31
N MET A 21 0.84 -7.71 8.66
CA MET A 21 1.67 -7.72 7.46
C MET A 21 0.98 -7.08 6.26
N ILE A 22 -0.33 -7.27 6.08
CA ILE A 22 -1.12 -6.58 5.06
C ILE A 22 -1.10 -5.06 5.29
N ALA A 23 -1.24 -4.61 6.54
CA ALA A 23 -1.18 -3.18 6.88
C ALA A 23 0.19 -2.57 6.57
N ILE A 24 1.29 -3.22 6.98
CA ILE A 24 2.65 -2.78 6.72
C ILE A 24 2.94 -2.84 5.21
N GLY A 25 2.66 -3.97 4.56
CA GLY A 25 2.92 -4.16 3.13
C GLY A 25 2.08 -3.28 2.23
N GLY A 26 0.85 -2.97 2.64
CA GLY A 26 -0.03 -2.04 1.94
C GLY A 26 0.44 -0.58 2.03
N SER A 27 1.16 -0.23 3.11
CA SER A 27 1.78 1.09 3.27
C SER A 27 3.06 1.26 2.44
N ILE A 28 3.70 0.15 2.05
CA ILE A 28 4.95 0.12 1.29
C ILE A 28 4.61 -0.20 -0.19
N GLY A 29 4.60 0.83 -1.02
CA GLY A 29 4.29 0.69 -2.45
C GLY A 29 5.41 1.24 -3.35
N THR A 30 5.10 1.38 -4.63
CA THR A 30 5.94 1.98 -5.66
C THR A 30 6.37 3.40 -5.32
N GLY A 31 5.58 4.14 -4.55
CA GLY A 31 5.94 5.46 -4.04
C GLY A 31 7.28 5.45 -3.30
N LEU A 32 7.51 4.48 -2.41
CA LEU A 32 8.77 4.36 -1.70
C LEU A 32 9.90 3.85 -2.60
N PHE A 33 9.66 2.85 -3.43
CA PHE A 33 10.72 2.22 -4.23
C PHE A 33 11.09 2.99 -5.51
N LEU A 34 10.13 3.65 -6.17
CA LEU A 34 10.35 4.34 -7.44
C LEU A 34 10.36 5.87 -7.31
N ALA A 35 9.45 6.45 -6.53
CA ALA A 35 9.28 7.89 -6.46
C ALA A 35 10.15 8.58 -5.42
N SER A 36 10.69 7.85 -4.42
CA SER A 36 11.53 8.44 -3.36
C SER A 36 12.80 9.09 -3.92
N GLY A 37 13.40 8.51 -4.95
CA GLY A 37 14.57 9.08 -5.62
C GLY A 37 14.29 10.46 -6.21
N ALA A 38 13.16 10.61 -6.91
CA ALA A 38 12.72 11.91 -7.46
C ALA A 38 12.39 12.93 -6.35
N THR A 39 11.77 12.47 -5.26
CA THR A 39 11.46 13.32 -4.09
C THR A 39 12.76 13.87 -3.48
N ILE A 40 13.76 13.01 -3.29
CA ILE A 40 15.06 13.42 -2.74
C ILE A 40 15.80 14.34 -3.70
N ALA A 41 15.75 14.08 -5.01
CA ALA A 41 16.39 14.91 -6.03
C ALA A 41 15.78 16.33 -6.08
N ASN A 42 14.47 16.46 -5.92
CA ASN A 42 13.78 17.76 -5.99
C ASN A 42 13.82 18.55 -4.68
N ALA A 43 13.64 17.90 -3.54
CA ALA A 43 13.50 18.57 -2.24
C ALA A 43 14.77 18.46 -1.36
N GLY A 44 15.77 17.72 -1.80
CA GLY A 44 16.91 17.33 -0.99
C GLY A 44 16.57 16.30 0.09
N PRO A 45 17.59 15.67 0.73
CA PRO A 45 17.36 14.63 1.75
C PRO A 45 16.58 15.17 2.96
N GLY A 46 16.91 16.37 3.43
CA GLY A 46 16.22 17.00 4.57
C GLY A 46 14.76 17.34 4.25
N GLY A 47 14.51 17.90 3.06
CA GLY A 47 13.15 18.23 2.60
C GLY A 47 12.28 16.97 2.44
N ALA A 48 12.84 15.90 1.88
CA ALA A 48 12.17 14.62 1.76
C ALA A 48 11.81 14.05 3.15
N LEU A 49 12.75 14.07 4.10
CA LEU A 49 12.51 13.59 5.47
C LEU A 49 11.38 14.39 6.15
N LEU A 50 11.40 15.70 6.06
CA LEU A 50 10.35 16.55 6.63
C LEU A 50 8.99 16.29 6.00
N ALA A 51 8.92 16.14 4.66
CA ALA A 51 7.69 15.82 3.95
C ALA A 51 7.11 14.49 4.42
N TYR A 52 7.91 13.44 4.49
CA TYR A 52 7.47 12.13 4.99
C TYR A 52 7.03 12.18 6.45
N ALA A 53 7.74 12.93 7.31
CA ALA A 53 7.37 13.08 8.72
C ALA A 53 6.02 13.78 8.89
N LEU A 54 5.81 14.90 8.21
CA LEU A 54 4.56 15.67 8.28
C LEU A 54 3.36 14.86 7.77
N ILE A 55 3.51 14.22 6.60
CA ILE A 55 2.47 13.36 6.05
C ILE A 55 2.22 12.15 6.95
N GLY A 56 3.27 11.57 7.53
CA GLY A 56 3.15 10.45 8.48
C GLY A 56 2.33 10.81 9.71
N VAL A 57 2.54 11.98 10.30
CA VAL A 57 1.73 12.48 11.42
C VAL A 57 0.27 12.68 11.02
N MET A 58 0.02 13.26 9.84
CA MET A 58 -1.34 13.43 9.32
C MET A 58 -2.05 12.08 9.14
N ILE A 59 -1.37 11.11 8.52
CA ILE A 59 -1.92 9.76 8.31
C ILE A 59 -2.17 9.06 9.64
N TYR A 60 -1.29 9.22 10.63
CA TYR A 60 -1.48 8.65 11.96
C TYR A 60 -2.80 9.11 12.59
N PHE A 61 -3.10 10.40 12.59
CA PHE A 61 -4.36 10.92 13.13
C PHE A 61 -5.57 10.43 12.34
N LEU A 62 -5.47 10.40 11.01
CA LEU A 62 -6.54 9.92 10.15
C LEU A 62 -6.84 8.44 10.43
N MET A 63 -5.81 7.60 10.53
CA MET A 63 -5.97 6.17 10.77
C MET A 63 -6.46 5.88 12.20
N THR A 64 -6.05 6.67 13.19
CA THR A 64 -6.58 6.55 14.55
C THR A 64 -8.08 6.87 14.59
N SER A 65 -8.51 7.96 13.97
CA SER A 65 -9.93 8.32 13.88
C SER A 65 -10.76 7.27 13.14
N LEU A 66 -10.21 6.72 12.05
CA LEU A 66 -10.87 5.63 11.33
C LEU A 66 -10.96 4.35 12.17
N GLY A 67 -9.92 4.04 12.96
CA GLY A 67 -9.90 2.89 13.87
C GLY A 67 -10.97 3.01 14.97
N GLU A 68 -11.17 4.18 15.51
CA GLU A 68 -12.24 4.45 16.48
C GLU A 68 -13.63 4.24 15.86
N LEU A 69 -13.86 4.78 14.67
CA LEU A 69 -15.12 4.56 13.93
C LEU A 69 -15.35 3.08 13.62
N ALA A 70 -14.31 2.36 13.20
CA ALA A 70 -14.42 0.95 12.85
C ALA A 70 -14.66 0.04 14.07
N THR A 71 -14.14 0.40 15.23
CA THR A 71 -14.39 -0.35 16.47
C THR A 71 -15.78 -0.07 17.02
N HIS A 72 -16.26 1.17 16.93
CA HIS A 72 -17.59 1.55 17.38
C HIS A 72 -18.71 1.03 16.47
N ASN A 73 -18.49 1.03 15.18
CA ASN A 73 -19.49 0.63 14.18
C ASN A 73 -18.85 -0.22 13.05
N PRO A 74 -18.56 -1.50 13.31
CA PRO A 74 -17.92 -2.36 12.32
C PRO A 74 -18.85 -2.62 11.13
N THR A 75 -18.47 -2.15 9.95
CA THR A 75 -19.21 -2.31 8.71
C THR A 75 -18.31 -2.77 7.57
N SER A 76 -18.87 -3.50 6.60
CA SER A 76 -18.12 -3.95 5.42
C SER A 76 -17.81 -2.82 4.44
N GLY A 77 -18.57 -1.73 4.47
CA GLY A 77 -18.40 -0.59 3.58
C GLY A 77 -17.48 0.51 4.07
N ALA A 78 -16.98 0.41 5.33
CA ALA A 78 -16.08 1.38 5.98
C ALA A 78 -16.31 2.85 5.55
N PHE A 79 -15.44 3.42 4.73
CA PHE A 79 -15.49 4.83 4.32
C PHE A 79 -16.84 5.26 3.73
N PHE A 80 -17.39 4.46 2.82
CA PHE A 80 -18.68 4.71 2.20
C PHE A 80 -19.79 4.74 3.25
N THR A 81 -19.86 3.74 4.11
CA THR A 81 -20.89 3.62 5.14
C THR A 81 -20.79 4.76 6.16
N TYR A 82 -19.57 5.12 6.59
CA TYR A 82 -19.37 6.22 7.53
C TYR A 82 -19.73 7.57 6.89
N GLY A 83 -19.30 7.81 5.65
CA GLY A 83 -19.66 9.01 4.91
C GLY A 83 -21.16 9.17 4.74
N THR A 84 -21.85 8.09 4.41
CA THR A 84 -23.33 8.09 4.27
C THR A 84 -24.02 8.34 5.61
N LYS A 85 -23.57 7.68 6.67
CA LYS A 85 -24.21 7.72 7.99
C LYS A 85 -24.00 9.05 8.72
N TYR A 86 -22.78 9.59 8.68
CA TYR A 86 -22.37 10.73 9.52
C TYR A 86 -22.34 12.07 8.78
N VAL A 87 -22.33 12.07 7.43
CA VAL A 87 -22.31 13.30 6.64
C VAL A 87 -23.54 13.40 5.75
N SER A 88 -23.61 12.63 4.67
CA SER A 88 -24.76 12.59 3.76
C SER A 88 -24.65 11.44 2.76
N ASN A 89 -25.80 11.07 2.14
CA ASN A 89 -25.81 10.06 1.09
C ASN A 89 -24.93 10.44 -0.11
N GLY A 90 -24.95 11.71 -0.54
CA GLY A 90 -24.11 12.21 -1.63
C GLY A 90 -22.62 12.13 -1.31
N PHE A 91 -22.23 12.48 -0.09
CA PHE A 91 -20.84 12.38 0.36
C PHE A 91 -20.37 10.92 0.43
N GLY A 92 -21.17 10.02 0.99
CA GLY A 92 -20.86 8.60 1.00
C GLY A 92 -20.69 8.03 -0.41
N PHE A 93 -21.60 8.36 -1.34
CA PHE A 93 -21.49 7.97 -2.75
C PHE A 93 -20.18 8.47 -3.38
N ALA A 94 -19.82 9.73 -3.18
CA ALA A 94 -18.57 10.30 -3.70
C ALA A 94 -17.33 9.60 -3.12
N LEU A 95 -17.32 9.29 -1.80
CA LEU A 95 -16.24 8.53 -1.17
C LEU A 95 -16.11 7.12 -1.76
N GLY A 96 -17.22 6.43 -1.99
CA GLY A 96 -17.21 5.09 -2.59
C GLY A 96 -16.60 5.09 -3.99
N TRP A 97 -17.00 6.04 -4.84
CA TRP A 97 -16.45 6.21 -6.17
C TRP A 97 -14.99 6.62 -6.17
N ASN A 98 -14.60 7.55 -5.30
CA ASN A 98 -13.21 7.98 -5.15
C ASN A 98 -12.32 6.81 -4.71
N TYR A 99 -12.77 5.99 -3.78
CA TYR A 99 -12.05 4.80 -3.32
C TYR A 99 -11.86 3.78 -4.45
N TRP A 100 -12.92 3.48 -5.20
CA TRP A 100 -12.84 2.58 -6.35
C TRP A 100 -11.89 3.11 -7.43
N TYR A 101 -12.02 4.38 -7.78
CA TYR A 101 -11.18 5.03 -8.78
C TYR A 101 -9.69 5.03 -8.36
N ASN A 102 -9.41 5.33 -7.10
CA ASN A 102 -8.05 5.28 -6.57
C ASN A 102 -7.42 3.90 -6.77
N TRP A 103 -8.12 2.83 -6.43
CA TRP A 103 -7.59 1.48 -6.59
C TRP A 103 -7.46 1.07 -8.06
N ALA A 104 -8.39 1.45 -8.92
CA ALA A 104 -8.31 1.16 -10.36
C ALA A 104 -7.08 1.84 -10.99
N ILE A 105 -6.83 3.10 -10.67
CA ILE A 105 -5.64 3.83 -11.14
C ILE A 105 -4.36 3.28 -10.53
N THR A 106 -4.37 2.89 -9.26
CA THR A 106 -3.21 2.29 -8.60
C THR A 106 -2.78 1.01 -9.31
N VAL A 107 -3.70 0.12 -9.66
CA VAL A 107 -3.38 -1.10 -10.43
C VAL A 107 -2.74 -0.74 -11.77
N ALA A 108 -3.30 0.22 -12.51
CA ALA A 108 -2.74 0.66 -13.78
C ALA A 108 -1.32 1.22 -13.60
N PHE A 109 -1.10 2.05 -12.57
CA PHE A 109 0.20 2.61 -12.25
C PHE A 109 1.25 1.54 -11.89
N GLU A 110 0.87 0.55 -11.09
CA GLU A 110 1.74 -0.57 -10.73
C GLU A 110 2.16 -1.40 -11.96
N LEU A 111 1.24 -1.61 -12.92
CA LEU A 111 1.55 -2.30 -14.18
C LEU A 111 2.52 -1.51 -15.05
N VAL A 112 2.44 -0.18 -15.07
CA VAL A 112 3.42 0.68 -15.74
C VAL A 112 4.77 0.63 -15.02
N ALA A 113 4.78 0.65 -13.69
CA ALA A 113 6.00 0.55 -12.89
C ALA A 113 6.76 -0.75 -13.18
N VAL A 114 6.04 -1.87 -13.30
CA VAL A 114 6.63 -3.16 -13.70
C VAL A 114 7.33 -3.07 -15.05
N GLN A 115 6.79 -2.36 -16.05
CA GLN A 115 7.44 -2.19 -17.35
C GLN A 115 8.81 -1.52 -17.22
N PHE A 116 8.91 -0.47 -16.40
CA PHE A 116 10.18 0.23 -16.17
C PHE A 116 11.22 -0.69 -15.51
N ILE A 117 10.81 -1.47 -14.51
CA ILE A 117 11.69 -2.39 -13.80
C ILE A 117 12.17 -3.50 -14.75
N MET A 118 11.26 -4.11 -15.49
CA MET A 118 11.58 -5.22 -16.39
C MET A 118 12.41 -4.79 -17.59
N LYS A 119 12.26 -3.55 -18.05
CA LYS A 119 13.08 -2.98 -19.12
C LYS A 119 14.56 -2.90 -18.75
N PHE A 120 14.89 -2.75 -17.46
CA PHE A 120 16.28 -2.80 -17.01
C PHE A 120 16.93 -4.17 -17.24
N TRP A 121 16.17 -5.26 -17.01
CA TRP A 121 16.67 -6.62 -17.15
C TRP A 121 16.52 -7.17 -18.58
N PHE A 122 15.46 -6.75 -19.28
CA PHE A 122 15.07 -7.26 -20.59
C PHE A 122 14.72 -6.10 -21.54
N PRO A 123 15.71 -5.33 -22.00
CA PRO A 123 15.48 -4.12 -22.80
C PRO A 123 14.77 -4.37 -24.13
N ASP A 124 14.97 -5.56 -24.72
CA ASP A 124 14.44 -5.92 -26.04
C ASP A 124 12.98 -6.38 -26.02
N ILE A 125 12.44 -6.69 -24.83
CA ILE A 125 11.06 -7.16 -24.70
C ILE A 125 10.13 -5.96 -24.49
N PRO A 126 9.09 -5.78 -25.36
CA PRO A 126 8.12 -4.72 -25.17
C PRO A 126 7.41 -4.80 -23.81
N GLY A 127 7.31 -3.67 -23.10
CA GLY A 127 6.79 -3.60 -21.74
C GLY A 127 5.36 -4.15 -21.58
N PHE A 128 4.55 -4.09 -22.64
CA PHE A 128 3.19 -4.62 -22.64
C PHE A 128 3.11 -6.11 -22.23
N TYR A 129 4.04 -6.95 -22.67
CA TYR A 129 4.05 -8.37 -22.30
C TYR A 129 4.24 -8.57 -20.80
N TRP A 130 5.07 -7.74 -20.18
CA TRP A 130 5.28 -7.77 -18.74
C TRP A 130 4.03 -7.33 -17.98
N SER A 131 3.37 -6.25 -18.39
CA SER A 131 2.10 -5.83 -17.80
C SER A 131 1.03 -6.91 -17.91
N ALA A 132 0.89 -7.54 -19.07
CA ALA A 132 -0.08 -8.61 -19.27
C ALA A 132 0.22 -9.84 -18.38
N LEU A 133 1.50 -10.23 -18.28
CA LEU A 133 1.93 -11.34 -17.43
C LEU A 133 1.63 -11.05 -15.95
N PHE A 134 2.05 -9.88 -15.45
CA PHE A 134 1.85 -9.53 -14.04
C PHE A 134 0.37 -9.31 -13.71
N LEU A 135 -0.41 -8.76 -14.63
CA LEU A 135 -1.86 -8.66 -14.47
C LEU A 135 -2.50 -10.05 -14.35
N ALA A 136 -2.10 -11.01 -15.19
CA ALA A 136 -2.60 -12.38 -15.12
C ALA A 136 -2.21 -13.06 -13.79
N VAL A 137 -0.98 -12.85 -13.31
CA VAL A 137 -0.51 -13.38 -12.02
C VAL A 137 -1.32 -12.77 -10.86
N VAL A 138 -1.47 -11.45 -10.82
CA VAL A 138 -2.25 -10.77 -9.77
C VAL A 138 -3.71 -11.20 -9.80
N PHE A 139 -4.31 -11.30 -10.99
CA PHE A 139 -5.67 -11.81 -11.14
C PHE A 139 -5.81 -13.24 -10.62
N GLY A 140 -4.86 -14.12 -10.97
CA GLY A 140 -4.83 -15.50 -10.48
C GLY A 140 -4.76 -15.59 -8.96
N ILE A 141 -3.90 -14.78 -8.32
CA ILE A 141 -3.77 -14.73 -6.85
C ILE A 141 -5.08 -14.21 -6.21
N ASN A 142 -5.71 -13.20 -6.80
CA ASN A 142 -6.97 -12.66 -6.30
C ASN A 142 -8.16 -13.64 -6.47
N ALA A 143 -8.08 -14.57 -7.41
CA ALA A 143 -9.06 -15.64 -7.59
C ALA A 143 -8.94 -16.74 -6.53
N LEU A 144 -7.87 -16.74 -5.72
CA LEU A 144 -7.68 -17.69 -4.62
C LEU A 144 -8.69 -17.45 -3.49
N THR A 145 -8.74 -18.41 -2.57
CA THR A 145 -9.52 -18.25 -1.34
C THR A 145 -8.97 -17.13 -0.47
N VAL A 146 -9.82 -16.56 0.41
CA VAL A 146 -9.42 -15.49 1.36
C VAL A 146 -8.16 -15.87 2.17
N LYS A 147 -8.02 -17.15 2.54
CA LYS A 147 -6.83 -17.63 3.23
C LYS A 147 -5.61 -17.65 2.32
N GLY A 148 -5.76 -18.13 1.08
CA GLY A 148 -4.67 -18.14 0.09
C GLY A 148 -4.20 -16.73 -0.26
N PHE A 149 -5.12 -15.78 -0.42
CA PHE A 149 -4.83 -14.37 -0.59
C PHE A 149 -4.04 -13.81 0.61
N GLY A 150 -4.49 -14.06 1.84
CA GLY A 150 -3.81 -13.57 3.05
C GLY A 150 -2.39 -14.10 3.22
N GLU A 151 -2.14 -15.37 2.86
CA GLU A 151 -0.78 -15.93 2.87
C GLU A 151 0.09 -15.32 1.77
N SER A 152 -0.42 -15.11 0.56
CA SER A 152 0.31 -14.45 -0.52
C SER A 152 0.70 -13.02 -0.14
N GLU A 153 -0.25 -12.24 0.39
CA GLU A 153 0.01 -10.88 0.87
C GLU A 153 1.04 -10.86 2.02
N PHE A 154 1.00 -11.82 2.92
CA PHE A 154 1.99 -11.96 3.98
C PHE A 154 3.40 -12.11 3.40
N PHE A 155 3.60 -13.02 2.44
CA PHE A 155 4.91 -13.25 1.83
C PHE A 155 5.39 -12.04 1.02
N PHE A 156 4.54 -11.43 0.22
CA PHE A 156 4.91 -10.22 -0.54
C PHE A 156 5.26 -9.05 0.37
N SER A 157 4.51 -8.86 1.45
CA SER A 157 4.80 -7.84 2.45
C SER A 157 6.12 -8.11 3.17
N PHE A 158 6.39 -9.36 3.52
CA PHE A 158 7.64 -9.77 4.14
C PHE A 158 8.85 -9.47 3.26
N ILE A 159 8.77 -9.76 1.95
CA ILE A 159 9.82 -9.45 0.98
C ILE A 159 10.09 -7.94 0.94
N LYS A 160 9.05 -7.10 0.91
CA LYS A 160 9.17 -5.63 0.91
C LYS A 160 9.89 -5.13 2.17
N VAL A 161 9.48 -5.61 3.35
CA VAL A 161 10.09 -5.24 4.63
C VAL A 161 11.56 -5.67 4.68
N LEU A 162 11.86 -6.89 4.26
CA LEU A 162 13.23 -7.40 4.20
C LEU A 162 14.11 -6.56 3.26
N ALA A 163 13.60 -6.19 2.09
CA ALA A 163 14.31 -5.34 1.14
C ALA A 163 14.67 -3.97 1.76
N ILE A 164 13.74 -3.35 2.50
CA ILE A 164 13.99 -2.07 3.19
C ILE A 164 15.06 -2.23 4.28
N ILE A 165 14.99 -3.29 5.08
CA ILE A 165 15.99 -3.55 6.14
C ILE A 165 17.37 -3.72 5.53
N ILE A 166 17.48 -4.51 4.46
CA ILE A 166 18.75 -4.71 3.75
C ILE A 166 19.27 -3.38 3.21
N PHE A 167 18.41 -2.58 2.59
CA PHE A 167 18.77 -1.27 2.05
C PHE A 167 19.29 -0.32 3.15
N ILE A 168 18.63 -0.28 4.30
CA ILE A 168 19.08 0.53 5.45
C ILE A 168 20.44 0.08 5.95
N ILE A 169 20.66 -1.24 6.09
CA ILE A 169 21.94 -1.80 6.54
C ILE A 169 23.07 -1.43 5.55
N ILE A 170 22.83 -1.63 4.25
CA ILE A 170 23.81 -1.28 3.21
C ILE A 170 24.10 0.23 3.23
N GLY A 171 23.08 1.07 3.32
CA GLY A 171 23.23 2.52 3.41
C GLY A 171 24.06 2.95 4.60
N PHE A 172 23.80 2.35 5.78
CA PHE A 172 24.57 2.63 6.99
C PHE A 172 26.04 2.22 6.85
N VAL A 173 26.30 1.02 6.32
CA VAL A 173 27.67 0.55 6.05
C VAL A 173 28.41 1.44 5.06
N MET A 174 27.73 1.91 4.01
CA MET A 174 28.34 2.83 3.05
C MET A 174 28.68 4.17 3.68
N ILE A 175 27.81 4.75 4.48
CA ILE A 175 28.04 6.02 5.18
C ILE A 175 29.23 5.89 6.13
N THR A 176 29.29 4.86 6.96
CA THR A 176 30.40 4.64 7.90
C THR A 176 31.72 4.44 7.17
N LYS A 177 31.74 3.70 6.06
CA LYS A 177 32.95 3.50 5.26
C LYS A 177 33.44 4.82 4.65
N ILE A 178 32.56 5.65 4.12
CA ILE A 178 32.91 6.96 3.55
C ILE A 178 33.48 7.87 4.65
N MET A 179 32.85 7.93 5.83
CA MET A 179 33.35 8.73 6.96
C MET A 179 34.76 8.33 7.36
N LEU A 180 35.03 7.02 7.52
CA LEU A 180 36.34 6.52 7.85
C LEU A 180 37.42 6.81 6.78
N THR A 181 37.01 6.89 5.50
CA THR A 181 37.96 7.19 4.41
C THR A 181 38.27 8.70 4.33
N LEU A 182 37.38 9.56 4.82
CA LEU A 182 37.60 11.01 4.85
C LEU A 182 38.45 11.47 6.06
N GLU A 183 38.53 10.64 7.10
CA GLU A 183 39.35 10.90 8.31
C GLU A 183 40.77 10.34 8.20
N ALA A 184 41.07 9.49 7.20
CA ALA A 184 42.38 8.90 6.94
C ALA A 184 43.17 9.65 5.88
#